data_d9b4689fd3ff25364841cabf2c8e9c60
#
_entry.id   d9b4689fd3ff25364841cabf2c8e9c60
#
_cell.length_a   1.000
_cell.length_b   1.000
_cell.length_c   1.000
_cell.angle_alpha   90.00
_cell.angle_beta   90.00
_cell.angle_gamma   90.00
#
_symmetry.space_group_name_H-M   'P 1'
#
loop_
_entity.id
_entity.type
_entity.pdbx_description
1 polymer ?
#
loop_
_entity_poly.entity_id
_entity_poly.type
_entity_poly.pdbx_seq_one_letter_code
_entity_poly.pdbx_strand_id
1 'polypeptide(L)'
;MKYLIDTHILIWSTTDSQKLSVRAKALLSNPDNVCYFSAASIWEIAIKRARHPDMMPIPANEARRLFLDAGYRELLVSSVHSAEVEGLPPIHSDPFDRMLVAQARVEGLRIVTHDHVLPDYGDFVDKV
;
A
#
# COMPACT_ATOMS: atom_id res chain seq x y z
N MET A 1 -10.68 -9.78 -8.17
CA MET A 1 -9.79 -9.86 -6.96
C MET A 1 -9.72 -8.50 -6.30
N LYS A 2 -9.58 -8.46 -5.00
CA LYS A 2 -9.44 -7.23 -4.23
C LYS A 2 -8.05 -7.15 -3.63
N TYR A 3 -7.37 -6.05 -3.89
CA TYR A 3 -5.97 -5.84 -3.51
C TYR A 3 -5.79 -4.57 -2.68
N LEU A 4 -4.93 -4.65 -1.67
CA LEU A 4 -4.40 -3.49 -0.96
C LEU A 4 -3.00 -3.21 -1.51
N ILE A 5 -2.77 -2.01 -2.01
CA ILE A 5 -1.57 -1.67 -2.74
C ILE A 5 -0.58 -0.98 -1.81
N ASP A 6 0.67 -1.47 -1.79
CA ASP A 6 1.76 -0.88 -1.01
C ASP A 6 2.05 0.55 -1.48
N THR A 7 2.51 1.37 -0.56
CA THR A 7 2.74 2.80 -0.77
C THR A 7 3.65 3.09 -1.96
N HIS A 8 4.77 2.37 -2.10
CA HIS A 8 5.70 2.59 -3.22
C HIS A 8 5.08 2.25 -4.57
N ILE A 9 4.31 1.17 -4.63
CA ILE A 9 3.59 0.80 -5.85
C ILE A 9 2.57 1.88 -6.22
N LEU A 10 1.83 2.40 -5.24
CA LEU A 10 0.88 3.50 -5.47
C LEU A 10 1.57 4.74 -6.05
N ILE A 11 2.68 5.14 -5.43
CA ILE A 11 3.43 6.31 -5.88
C ILE A 11 3.95 6.10 -7.30
N TRP A 12 4.58 4.96 -7.57
CA TRP A 12 5.11 4.69 -8.91
C TRP A 12 4.01 4.63 -9.97
N SER A 13 2.86 4.06 -9.65
CA SER A 13 1.75 3.95 -10.61
C SER A 13 1.20 5.31 -11.03
N THR A 14 1.33 6.32 -10.18
CA THR A 14 0.77 7.66 -10.42
C THR A 14 1.81 8.73 -10.77
N THR A 15 3.09 8.44 -10.57
CA THR A 15 4.16 9.43 -10.85
C THR A 15 5.25 8.93 -11.79
N ASP A 16 5.58 7.63 -11.76
CA ASP A 16 6.68 7.07 -12.55
C ASP A 16 6.43 5.58 -12.82
N SER A 17 5.49 5.30 -13.72
CA SER A 17 5.06 3.95 -14.03
C SER A 17 6.17 3.07 -14.63
N GLN A 18 7.28 3.65 -15.10
CA GLN A 18 8.42 2.91 -15.61
C GLN A 18 9.08 2.05 -14.53
N LYS A 19 8.93 2.43 -13.26
CA LYS A 19 9.45 1.66 -12.13
C LYS A 19 8.64 0.41 -11.83
N LEU A 20 7.43 0.30 -12.37
CA LEU A 20 6.58 -0.87 -12.18
C LEU A 20 7.03 -2.01 -13.08
N SER A 21 6.98 -3.24 -12.54
CA SER A 21 7.16 -4.44 -13.36
C SER A 21 5.99 -4.63 -14.33
N VAL A 22 6.20 -5.46 -15.36
CA VAL A 22 5.13 -5.83 -16.29
C VAL A 22 3.96 -6.46 -15.53
N ARG A 23 4.26 -7.31 -14.54
CA ARG A 23 3.24 -7.97 -13.72
C ARG A 23 2.43 -6.96 -12.90
N ALA A 24 3.10 -5.97 -12.29
CA ALA A 24 2.43 -4.92 -11.54
C ALA A 24 1.51 -4.10 -12.45
N LYS A 25 1.99 -3.70 -13.61
CA LYS A 25 1.17 -2.93 -14.57
C LYS A 25 -0.07 -3.70 -15.00
N ALA A 26 0.09 -5.00 -15.30
CA ALA A 26 -1.03 -5.84 -15.73
C ALA A 26 -2.07 -5.97 -14.62
N LEU A 27 -1.64 -6.17 -13.38
CA LEU A 27 -2.54 -6.30 -12.22
C LEU A 27 -3.31 -5.00 -11.97
N LEU A 28 -2.62 -3.86 -11.97
CA LEU A 28 -3.23 -2.57 -11.66
C LEU A 28 -4.17 -2.08 -12.78
N SER A 29 -3.92 -2.46 -14.02
CA SER A 29 -4.75 -2.04 -15.16
C SER A 29 -5.90 -2.99 -15.47
N ASN A 30 -5.97 -4.16 -14.82
CA ASN A 30 -7.05 -5.11 -15.04
C ASN A 30 -8.36 -4.58 -14.43
N PRO A 31 -9.41 -4.31 -15.24
CA PRO A 31 -10.66 -3.74 -14.74
C PRO A 31 -11.45 -4.67 -13.81
N ASP A 32 -11.13 -5.97 -13.81
CA ASP A 32 -11.78 -6.93 -12.91
C ASP A 32 -11.21 -6.85 -11.48
N ASN A 33 -10.08 -6.19 -11.30
CA ASN A 33 -9.46 -6.01 -9.98
C ASN A 33 -9.95 -4.74 -9.32
N VAL A 34 -10.23 -4.83 -8.01
CA VAL A 34 -10.50 -3.67 -7.18
C VAL A 34 -9.26 -3.40 -6.34
N CYS A 35 -8.68 -2.22 -6.51
CA CYS A 35 -7.44 -1.84 -5.84
C CYS A 35 -7.70 -0.74 -4.82
N TYR A 36 -7.19 -0.95 -3.60
CA TYR A 36 -7.35 -0.04 -2.47
C TYR A 36 -6.01 0.59 -2.11
N PHE A 37 -6.07 1.83 -1.63
CA PHE A 37 -4.96 2.42 -0.89
C PHE A 37 -5.38 2.62 0.56
N SER A 38 -4.45 2.40 1.48
CA SER A 38 -4.71 2.62 2.90
C SER A 38 -4.55 4.09 3.26
N ALA A 39 -5.41 4.60 4.14
CA ALA A 39 -5.20 5.90 4.76
C ALA A 39 -3.82 5.97 5.46
N ALA A 40 -3.30 4.84 5.94
CA ALA A 40 -1.96 4.77 6.52
C ALA A 40 -0.85 5.10 5.50
N SER A 41 -1.06 4.81 4.22
CA SER A 41 -0.10 5.17 3.16
C SER A 41 -0.01 6.69 2.99
N ILE A 42 -1.13 7.39 3.10
CA ILE A 42 -1.14 8.85 3.06
C ILE A 42 -0.39 9.43 4.27
N TRP A 43 -0.60 8.84 5.45
CA TRP A 43 0.11 9.22 6.66
C TRP A 43 1.62 8.98 6.53
N GLU A 44 2.01 7.84 6.00
CA GLU A 44 3.41 7.53 5.71
C GLU A 44 4.05 8.58 4.81
N ILE A 45 3.37 8.94 3.71
CA ILE A 45 3.83 9.96 2.78
C ILE A 45 4.01 11.30 3.50
N ALA A 46 3.04 11.71 4.32
CA ALA A 46 3.08 12.96 5.06
C ALA A 46 4.28 13.03 6.00
N ILE A 47 4.52 11.95 6.77
CA ILE A 47 5.64 11.89 7.72
C ILE A 47 6.98 11.93 6.98
N LYS A 48 7.14 11.10 5.95
CA LYS A 48 8.40 11.00 5.21
C LYS A 48 8.73 12.29 4.47
N ARG A 49 7.72 12.92 3.86
CA ARG A 49 7.94 14.19 3.17
C ARG A 49 8.30 15.32 4.12
N ALA A 50 7.68 15.37 5.30
CA ALA A 50 8.01 16.40 6.29
C ALA A 50 9.46 16.28 6.77
N ARG A 51 9.99 15.06 6.88
CA ARG A 51 11.36 14.79 7.31
C ARG A 51 12.38 14.89 6.18
N HIS A 52 12.05 14.38 5.00
CA HIS A 52 12.94 14.24 3.85
C HIS A 52 12.19 14.59 2.57
N PRO A 53 11.96 15.90 2.31
CA PRO A 53 11.16 16.32 1.14
C PRO A 53 11.72 15.80 -0.19
N ASP A 54 13.04 15.62 -0.28
CA ASP A 54 13.69 15.18 -1.53
C ASP A 54 13.46 13.69 -1.81
N MET A 55 13.09 12.92 -0.80
CA MET A 55 12.91 11.47 -0.93
C MET A 55 11.46 11.06 -1.18
N MET A 56 10.53 12.00 -1.07
CA MET A 56 9.12 11.76 -1.32
C MET A 56 8.65 12.70 -2.43
N PRO A 57 8.33 12.16 -3.63
CA PRO A 57 8.13 13.00 -4.82
C PRO A 57 6.89 13.88 -4.79
N ILE A 58 5.90 13.54 -3.96
CA ILE A 58 4.63 14.28 -3.93
C ILE A 58 4.18 14.56 -2.50
N PRO A 59 3.51 15.72 -2.26
CA PRO A 59 2.84 15.97 -0.98
C PRO A 59 1.69 15.01 -0.74
N ALA A 60 1.35 14.77 0.53
CA ALA A 60 0.32 13.82 0.92
C ALA A 60 -1.06 14.15 0.33
N ASN A 61 -1.44 15.42 0.32
CA ASN A 61 -2.72 15.86 -0.27
C ASN A 61 -2.79 15.58 -1.76
N GLU A 62 -1.70 15.80 -2.47
CA GLU A 62 -1.62 15.53 -3.90
C GLU A 62 -1.67 14.02 -4.17
N ALA A 63 -0.95 13.22 -3.37
CA ALA A 63 -0.97 11.77 -3.46
C ALA A 63 -2.40 11.24 -3.31
N ARG A 64 -3.12 11.70 -2.30
CA ARG A 64 -4.50 11.31 -2.06
C ARG A 64 -5.38 11.58 -3.29
N ARG A 65 -5.28 12.77 -3.86
CA ARG A 65 -6.04 13.14 -5.04
C ARG A 65 -5.68 12.26 -6.24
N LEU A 66 -4.37 12.06 -6.48
CA LEU A 66 -3.91 11.22 -7.59
C LEU A 66 -4.39 9.78 -7.46
N PHE A 67 -4.37 9.23 -6.26
CA PHE A 67 -4.83 7.86 -6.04
C PHE A 67 -6.33 7.74 -6.31
N LEU A 68 -7.13 8.66 -5.81
CA LEU A 68 -8.57 8.66 -6.06
C LEU A 68 -8.88 8.84 -7.55
N ASP A 69 -8.20 9.77 -8.22
CA ASP A 69 -8.39 10.02 -9.65
C ASP A 69 -7.97 8.83 -10.51
N ALA A 70 -7.00 8.06 -10.05
CA ALA A 70 -6.54 6.84 -10.73
C ALA A 70 -7.49 5.65 -10.54
N GLY A 71 -8.53 5.79 -9.71
CA GLY A 71 -9.52 4.75 -9.50
C GLY A 71 -9.27 3.88 -8.27
N TYR A 72 -8.24 4.16 -7.47
CA TYR A 72 -8.05 3.45 -6.21
C TYR A 72 -9.14 3.85 -5.21
N ARG A 73 -9.57 2.88 -4.41
CA ARG A 73 -10.52 3.12 -3.32
C ARG A 73 -9.78 3.29 -2.01
N GLU A 74 -10.23 4.20 -1.19
CA GLU A 74 -9.62 4.41 0.13
C GLU A 74 -10.09 3.37 1.14
N LEU A 75 -9.13 2.76 1.86
CA LEU A 75 -9.39 1.91 3.01
C LEU A 75 -9.00 2.68 4.26
N LEU A 76 -9.98 3.03 5.09
CA LEU A 76 -9.74 3.72 6.35
C LEU A 76 -9.10 2.80 7.37
N VAL A 77 -8.25 3.35 8.23
CA VAL A 77 -7.67 2.60 9.35
C VAL A 77 -8.67 2.62 10.51
N SER A 78 -9.14 1.43 10.89
CA SER A 78 -10.05 1.28 12.02
C SER A 78 -9.32 0.82 13.28
N SER A 79 -10.02 0.85 14.41
CA SER A 79 -9.48 0.30 15.66
C SER A 79 -9.28 -1.22 15.56
N VAL A 80 -10.11 -1.91 14.78
CA VAL A 80 -9.94 -3.36 14.54
C VAL A 80 -8.61 -3.62 13.84
N HIS A 81 -8.28 -2.84 12.81
CA HIS A 81 -6.98 -2.92 12.12
C HIS A 81 -5.83 -2.65 13.09
N SER A 82 -5.96 -1.61 13.89
CA SER A 82 -4.90 -1.19 14.83
C SER A 82 -4.64 -2.26 15.88
N ALA A 83 -5.69 -2.88 16.41
CA ALA A 83 -5.57 -3.94 17.41
C ALA A 83 -4.95 -5.21 16.80
N GLU A 84 -5.24 -5.52 15.54
CA GLU A 84 -4.70 -6.69 14.85
C GLU A 84 -3.16 -6.66 14.76
N VAL A 85 -2.57 -5.47 14.70
CA VAL A 85 -1.10 -5.30 14.61
C VAL A 85 -0.38 -6.01 15.77
N GLU A 86 -0.96 -6.01 16.97
CA GLU A 86 -0.34 -6.64 18.14
C GLU A 86 -0.08 -8.13 17.92
N GLY A 87 -0.99 -8.82 17.23
CA GLY A 87 -0.90 -10.27 16.99
C GLY A 87 -0.06 -10.68 15.79
N LEU A 88 0.51 -9.74 15.04
CA LEU A 88 1.32 -10.07 13.88
C LEU A 88 2.68 -10.64 14.30
N PRO A 89 3.21 -11.65 13.57
CA PRO A 89 4.58 -12.11 13.79
C PRO A 89 5.58 -10.95 13.62
N PRO A 90 6.71 -10.94 14.36
CA PRO A 90 7.69 -9.85 14.29
C PRO A 90 8.61 -10.01 13.07
N ILE A 91 8.05 -10.05 11.88
CA ILE A 91 8.77 -10.27 10.61
C ILE A 91 9.32 -8.95 10.08
N HIS A 92 8.49 -7.90 10.05
CA HIS A 92 8.88 -6.57 9.57
C HIS A 92 8.83 -5.58 10.72
N SER A 93 9.77 -4.63 10.75
CA SER A 93 9.83 -3.61 11.80
C SER A 93 9.08 -2.32 11.45
N ASP A 94 8.81 -2.08 10.16
CA ASP A 94 8.15 -0.86 9.70
C ASP A 94 6.68 -0.85 10.11
N PRO A 95 6.23 0.11 10.94
CA PRO A 95 4.86 0.14 11.43
C PRO A 95 3.83 0.37 10.31
N PHE A 96 4.18 1.06 9.24
CA PHE A 96 3.28 1.29 8.12
C PHE A 96 3.02 0.00 7.37
N ASP A 97 4.06 -0.78 7.08
CA ASP A 97 3.94 -2.07 6.42
C ASP A 97 3.17 -3.06 7.29
N ARG A 98 3.42 -3.06 8.60
CA ARG A 98 2.67 -3.91 9.53
C ARG A 98 1.18 -3.54 9.56
N MET A 99 0.85 -2.28 9.45
CA MET A 99 -0.55 -1.85 9.35
C MET A 99 -1.21 -2.37 8.08
N LEU A 100 -0.53 -2.34 6.94
CA LEU A 100 -1.06 -2.90 5.70
C LEU A 100 -1.35 -4.40 5.84
N VAL A 101 -0.44 -5.14 6.48
CA VAL A 101 -0.65 -6.57 6.75
C VAL A 101 -1.87 -6.80 7.62
N ALA A 102 -2.01 -6.02 8.70
CA ALA A 102 -3.16 -6.12 9.58
C ALA A 102 -4.48 -5.85 8.85
N GLN A 103 -4.51 -4.80 8.04
CA GLN A 103 -5.68 -4.44 7.24
C GLN A 103 -6.05 -5.55 6.25
N ALA A 104 -5.06 -6.09 5.53
CA ALA A 104 -5.30 -7.16 4.57
C ALA A 104 -5.88 -8.40 5.26
N ARG A 105 -5.37 -8.77 6.42
CA ARG A 105 -5.87 -9.91 7.18
C ARG A 105 -7.31 -9.71 7.65
N VAL A 106 -7.61 -8.53 8.18
CA VAL A 106 -8.95 -8.23 8.69
C VAL A 106 -9.98 -8.16 7.56
N GLU A 107 -9.61 -7.51 6.45
CA GLU A 107 -10.53 -7.26 5.34
C GLU A 107 -10.55 -8.39 4.29
N GLY A 108 -9.68 -9.38 4.42
CA GLY A 108 -9.60 -10.46 3.43
C GLY A 108 -9.06 -9.99 2.08
N LEU A 109 -8.13 -9.04 2.09
CA LEU A 109 -7.50 -8.51 0.88
C LEU A 109 -6.15 -9.19 0.64
N ARG A 110 -5.72 -9.18 -0.63
CA ARG A 110 -4.35 -9.51 -0.97
C ARG A 110 -3.53 -8.22 -0.99
N ILE A 111 -2.23 -8.31 -0.70
CA ILE A 111 -1.31 -7.16 -0.75
C ILE A 111 -0.49 -7.25 -2.04
N VAL A 112 -0.32 -6.12 -2.71
CA VAL A 112 0.61 -5.98 -3.84
C VAL A 112 1.78 -5.12 -3.37
N THR A 113 2.98 -5.67 -3.42
CA THR A 113 4.19 -5.03 -2.90
C THR A 113 5.41 -5.31 -3.76
N HIS A 114 6.43 -4.47 -3.60
CA HIS A 114 7.78 -4.69 -4.12
C HIS A 114 8.76 -5.12 -3.03
N ASP A 115 8.33 -5.09 -1.77
CA ASP A 115 9.14 -5.40 -0.59
C ASP A 115 9.44 -6.91 -0.53
N HIS A 116 10.69 -7.26 -0.18
CA HIS A 116 11.15 -8.65 -0.06
C HIS A 116 10.68 -9.32 1.22
N VAL A 117 10.35 -8.57 2.25
CA VAL A 117 10.05 -9.09 3.59
C VAL A 117 8.55 -9.39 3.75
N LEU A 118 7.69 -8.55 3.18
CA LEU A 118 6.24 -8.69 3.33
C LEU A 118 5.70 -10.07 2.92
N PRO A 119 6.22 -10.74 1.87
CA PRO A 119 5.74 -12.09 1.51
C PRO A 119 5.87 -13.12 2.63
N ASP A 120 6.75 -12.91 3.59
CA ASP A 120 6.94 -13.83 4.72
C ASP A 120 5.73 -13.85 5.67
N TYR A 121 4.81 -12.88 5.55
CA TYR A 121 3.58 -12.89 6.34
C TYR A 121 2.53 -13.88 5.83
N GLY A 122 2.61 -14.33 4.60
CA GLY A 122 1.68 -15.34 4.09
C GLY A 122 1.42 -15.24 2.58
N ASP A 123 0.65 -16.19 2.09
CA ASP A 123 0.33 -16.35 0.67
C ASP A 123 -0.56 -15.22 0.12
N PHE A 124 -1.13 -14.40 0.99
CA PHE A 124 -1.95 -13.26 0.57
C PHE A 124 -1.11 -12.07 0.09
N VAL A 125 0.21 -12.17 0.15
CA VAL A 125 1.13 -11.12 -0.31
C VAL A 125 1.69 -11.47 -1.67
N ASP A 126 1.38 -10.65 -2.67
CA ASP A 126 1.88 -10.77 -4.03
C ASP A 126 3.03 -9.79 -4.24
N LYS A 127 4.23 -10.32 -4.34
CA LYS A 127 5.40 -9.52 -4.70
C LYS A 127 5.45 -9.37 -6.21
N VAL A 128 5.54 -8.12 -6.66
CA VAL A 128 5.52 -7.79 -8.10
C VAL A 128 6.76 -7.07 -8.58
#